data_aefef526bbf7692132ae96b44ab1128d
#
_entry.id   aefef526bbf7692132ae96b44ab1128d
#
_cell.length_a   1.000
_cell.length_b   1.000
_cell.length_c   1.000
_cell.angle_alpha   90.00
_cell.angle_beta   90.00
_cell.angle_gamma   90.00
#
_symmetry.space_group_name_H-M   'P 1'
#
loop_
_entity.id
_entity.type
_entity.pdbx_description
1 polymer ?
#
loop_
_entity_poly.entity_id
_entity_poly.type
_entity_poly.pdbx_seq_one_letter_code
_entity_poly.pdbx_strand_id
1 'polypeptide(L)'
;MKFTPFYQFTVNKKTEKEVPKTQTIDGEEVKVLKTETTEEPITILFKKPGSRDKMDADLFYTKRVNFFIREGYLTNAMLFNKYQDSGGVVSEQATKDLIKKVYRREEVLEEITKLKLAKKTAKNKEKIAALEEEFSLIEKAINDIEVYKNNLVSHTADSKARDELLRWFALNFSFIQKDVEDEPSHLFSGENFEDRLNDYYEKEDAEDEFYKEAAEKIADIVYVWYFHSPKTPEDMGKLMKLLEDVKSK
;
A
#
# COMPACT_ATOMS: atom_id res chain seq x y z
N MET A 1 -30.07 0.04 -1.98
CA MET A 1 -29.14 0.75 -2.88
C MET A 1 -28.25 -0.33 -3.50
N LYS A 2 -28.14 -0.42 -4.84
CA LYS A 2 -27.24 -1.45 -5.45
C LYS A 2 -25.80 -1.15 -5.03
N PHE A 3 -25.09 -2.17 -4.56
CA PHE A 3 -23.67 -2.09 -4.26
C PHE A 3 -22.91 -1.82 -5.57
N THR A 4 -22.11 -0.76 -5.60
CA THR A 4 -21.27 -0.42 -6.76
C THR A 4 -19.81 -0.42 -6.30
N PRO A 5 -18.99 -1.38 -6.74
CA PRO A 5 -17.57 -1.39 -6.39
C PRO A 5 -16.86 -0.23 -7.06
N PHE A 6 -15.89 0.36 -6.36
CA PHE A 6 -14.97 1.34 -6.93
C PHE A 6 -13.78 0.67 -7.62
N TYR A 7 -13.36 -0.47 -7.08
CA TYR A 7 -12.34 -1.33 -7.67
C TYR A 7 -12.63 -2.78 -7.35
N GLN A 8 -12.20 -3.72 -8.19
CA GLN A 8 -12.36 -5.15 -7.99
C GLN A 8 -11.18 -5.93 -8.55
N PHE A 9 -10.91 -7.06 -7.94
CA PHE A 9 -9.89 -8.02 -8.40
C PHE A 9 -10.31 -9.43 -7.99
N THR A 10 -9.61 -10.43 -8.53
CA THR A 10 -9.90 -11.84 -8.26
C THR A 10 -8.72 -12.49 -7.54
N VAL A 11 -9.02 -13.33 -6.56
CA VAL A 11 -8.07 -14.21 -5.86
C VAL A 11 -8.57 -15.64 -5.97
N ASN A 12 -7.69 -16.57 -6.25
CA ASN A 12 -8.05 -18.00 -6.31
C ASN A 12 -8.03 -18.60 -4.90
N LYS A 13 -9.17 -19.14 -4.48
CA LYS A 13 -9.27 -19.89 -3.23
C LYS A 13 -9.04 -21.37 -3.51
N LYS A 14 -8.00 -21.93 -2.90
CA LYS A 14 -7.72 -23.37 -2.93
C LYS A 14 -8.61 -24.07 -1.92
N THR A 15 -9.35 -25.06 -2.37
CA THR A 15 -10.17 -25.92 -1.51
C THR A 15 -9.75 -27.36 -1.73
N GLU A 16 -9.34 -28.02 -0.67
CA GLU A 16 -9.01 -29.43 -0.69
C GLU A 16 -10.29 -30.26 -0.44
N LYS A 17 -10.61 -31.17 -1.38
CA LYS A 17 -11.70 -32.12 -1.23
C LYS A 17 -11.15 -33.54 -1.30
N GLU A 18 -11.48 -34.35 -0.31
CA GLU A 18 -11.20 -35.77 -0.36
C GLU A 18 -12.20 -36.46 -1.30
N VAL A 19 -11.67 -36.94 -2.43
CA VAL A 19 -12.50 -37.69 -3.41
C VAL A 19 -12.12 -39.17 -3.34
N PRO A 20 -13.08 -40.07 -3.12
CA PRO A 20 -12.80 -41.49 -3.12
C PRO A 20 -12.43 -41.96 -4.54
N LYS A 21 -11.19 -42.38 -4.74
CA LYS A 21 -10.75 -43.04 -5.97
C LYS A 21 -10.53 -44.52 -5.73
N THR A 22 -11.11 -45.37 -6.61
CA THR A 22 -10.86 -46.80 -6.59
C THR A 22 -9.49 -47.08 -7.20
N GLN A 23 -8.57 -47.67 -6.46
CA GLN A 23 -7.32 -48.22 -6.94
C GLN A 23 -7.31 -49.73 -6.80
N THR A 24 -6.82 -50.40 -7.84
CA THR A 24 -6.62 -51.86 -7.79
C THR A 24 -5.25 -52.13 -7.19
N ILE A 25 -5.20 -52.69 -5.99
CA ILE A 25 -4.00 -53.14 -5.29
C ILE A 25 -4.08 -54.65 -5.16
N ASP A 26 -3.12 -55.38 -5.67
CA ASP A 26 -3.03 -56.87 -5.66
C ASP A 26 -4.28 -57.58 -6.23
N GLY A 27 -4.98 -56.96 -7.19
CA GLY A 27 -6.17 -57.55 -7.84
C GLY A 27 -7.51 -57.28 -7.11
N GLU A 28 -7.50 -56.57 -6.00
CA GLU A 28 -8.69 -56.12 -5.30
C GLU A 28 -8.92 -54.61 -5.45
N GLU A 29 -10.18 -54.22 -5.65
CA GLU A 29 -10.56 -52.78 -5.71
C GLU A 29 -10.64 -52.22 -4.29
N VAL A 30 -9.65 -51.34 -3.96
CA VAL A 30 -9.60 -50.61 -2.69
C VAL A 30 -9.97 -49.16 -2.94
N LYS A 31 -10.92 -48.62 -2.18
CA LYS A 31 -11.23 -47.19 -2.19
C LYS A 31 -10.18 -46.42 -1.37
N VAL A 32 -9.34 -45.63 -2.05
CA VAL A 32 -8.37 -44.75 -1.42
C VAL A 32 -8.91 -43.33 -1.53
N LEU A 33 -8.89 -42.59 -0.42
CA LEU A 33 -9.20 -41.15 -0.41
C LEU A 33 -8.02 -40.43 -1.04
N LYS A 34 -8.28 -39.70 -2.12
CA LYS A 34 -7.27 -38.79 -2.74
C LYS A 34 -7.73 -37.39 -2.54
N THR A 35 -6.81 -36.52 -2.03
CA THR A 35 -7.05 -35.09 -1.91
C THR A 35 -6.94 -34.47 -3.30
N GLU A 36 -8.00 -33.89 -3.80
CA GLU A 36 -8.01 -33.07 -5.01
C GLU A 36 -8.14 -31.60 -4.61
N THR A 37 -7.16 -30.77 -5.02
CA THR A 37 -7.20 -29.32 -4.81
C THR A 37 -7.98 -28.71 -5.97
N THR A 38 -9.07 -28.04 -5.66
CA THR A 38 -9.83 -27.22 -6.62
C THR A 38 -9.57 -25.74 -6.34
N GLU A 39 -9.33 -24.97 -7.40
CA GLU A 39 -9.18 -23.51 -7.31
C GLU A 39 -10.49 -22.87 -7.76
N GLU A 40 -11.07 -22.04 -6.90
CA GLU A 40 -12.26 -21.25 -7.21
C GLU A 40 -11.89 -19.76 -7.25
N PRO A 41 -12.13 -19.06 -8.39
CA PRO A 41 -11.89 -17.62 -8.46
C PRO A 41 -12.94 -16.87 -7.65
N ILE A 42 -12.51 -16.12 -6.66
CA ILE A 42 -13.36 -15.31 -5.80
C ILE A 42 -13.11 -13.83 -6.05
N THR A 43 -14.17 -13.07 -6.27
CA THR A 43 -14.07 -11.64 -6.52
C THR A 43 -14.05 -10.86 -5.21
N ILE A 44 -13.01 -10.02 -5.06
CA ILE A 44 -12.86 -9.07 -3.96
C ILE A 44 -13.20 -7.68 -4.48
N LEU A 45 -13.99 -6.95 -3.72
CA LEU A 45 -14.52 -5.65 -4.08
C LEU A 45 -14.07 -4.59 -3.07
N PHE A 46 -13.63 -3.44 -3.56
CA PHE A 46 -13.38 -2.26 -2.74
C PHE A 46 -14.46 -1.21 -3.00
N LYS A 47 -15.13 -0.79 -1.94
CA LYS A 47 -16.16 0.27 -1.97
C LYS A 47 -15.52 1.61 -1.60
N LYS A 48 -15.72 2.63 -2.42
CA LYS A 48 -15.23 3.99 -2.11
C LYS A 48 -15.94 4.55 -0.89
N PRO A 49 -15.20 4.97 0.16
CA PRO A 49 -15.78 5.62 1.33
C PRO A 49 -16.51 6.93 0.98
N GLY A 50 -17.71 7.09 1.50
CA GLY A 50 -18.51 8.31 1.37
C GLY A 50 -18.09 9.41 2.34
N SER A 51 -18.80 10.55 2.32
CA SER A 51 -18.47 11.69 3.18
C SER A 51 -18.64 11.36 4.68
N ARG A 52 -19.68 10.59 5.02
CA ARG A 52 -19.91 10.18 6.41
C ARG A 52 -18.81 9.23 6.90
N ASP A 53 -18.43 8.28 6.06
CA ASP A 53 -17.37 7.31 6.38
C ASP A 53 -16.04 8.03 6.62
N LYS A 54 -15.76 9.11 5.88
CA LYS A 54 -14.57 9.94 6.08
C LYS A 54 -14.60 10.72 7.41
N MET A 55 -15.77 11.17 7.84
CA MET A 55 -15.92 11.81 9.18
C MET A 55 -15.67 10.78 10.29
N ASP A 56 -16.20 9.57 10.15
CA ASP A 56 -15.96 8.48 11.10
C ASP A 56 -14.48 8.07 11.13
N ALA A 57 -13.83 8.04 9.98
CA ALA A 57 -12.39 7.81 9.84
C ALA A 57 -11.54 8.90 10.52
N ASP A 58 -11.91 10.17 10.38
CA ASP A 58 -11.26 11.31 11.05
C ASP A 58 -11.37 11.22 12.58
N LEU A 59 -12.55 10.86 13.06
CA LEU A 59 -12.76 10.62 14.48
C LEU A 59 -11.95 9.42 14.98
N PHE A 60 -11.90 8.33 14.22
CA PHE A 60 -11.08 7.17 14.53
C PHE A 60 -9.60 7.57 14.62
N TYR A 61 -9.06 8.23 13.59
CA TYR A 61 -7.68 8.71 13.57
C TYR A 61 -7.33 9.55 14.78
N THR A 62 -8.18 10.54 15.11
CA THR A 62 -7.97 11.41 16.27
C THR A 62 -7.90 10.63 17.58
N LYS A 63 -8.78 9.64 17.76
CA LYS A 63 -8.78 8.78 18.94
C LYS A 63 -7.48 7.96 19.00
N ARG A 64 -6.99 7.45 17.87
CA ARG A 64 -5.76 6.65 17.80
C ARG A 64 -4.51 7.50 18.06
N VAL A 65 -4.42 8.71 17.52
CA VAL A 65 -3.33 9.66 17.87
C VAL A 65 -3.30 9.91 19.37
N ASN A 66 -4.45 10.23 19.99
CA ASN A 66 -4.52 10.45 21.42
C ASN A 66 -4.13 9.20 22.25
N PHE A 67 -4.51 8.02 21.79
CA PHE A 67 -4.08 6.76 22.40
C PHE A 67 -2.56 6.64 22.37
N PHE A 68 -1.92 6.78 21.21
CA PHE A 68 -0.47 6.66 21.10
C PHE A 68 0.31 7.72 21.88
N ILE A 69 -0.22 8.95 21.97
CA ILE A 69 0.38 9.98 22.84
C ILE A 69 0.36 9.54 24.30
N ARG A 70 -0.71 8.93 24.79
CA ARG A 70 -0.80 8.40 26.17
C ARG A 70 0.15 7.24 26.41
N GLU A 71 0.40 6.42 25.38
CA GLU A 71 1.41 5.34 25.40
C GLU A 71 2.86 5.86 25.31
N GLY A 72 3.07 7.20 25.25
CA GLY A 72 4.38 7.82 25.26
C GLY A 72 5.02 8.07 23.90
N TYR A 73 4.27 7.86 22.80
CA TYR A 73 4.76 8.20 21.44
C TYR A 73 4.74 9.71 21.24
N LEU A 74 5.80 10.24 20.63
CA LEU A 74 5.82 11.65 20.21
C LEU A 74 4.99 11.86 18.96
N THR A 75 4.35 13.02 18.83
CA THR A 75 3.78 13.46 17.55
C THR A 75 4.91 13.90 16.61
N ASN A 76 4.62 14.00 15.30
CA ASN A 76 5.55 14.57 14.33
C ASN A 76 6.01 15.97 14.76
N ALA A 77 5.10 16.83 15.22
CA ALA A 77 5.42 18.17 15.67
C ALA A 77 6.34 18.17 16.91
N MET A 78 6.06 17.31 17.90
CA MET A 78 6.93 17.16 19.08
C MET A 78 8.32 16.65 18.71
N LEU A 79 8.39 15.68 17.79
CA LEU A 79 9.63 15.12 17.29
C LEU A 79 10.48 16.20 16.59
N PHE A 80 9.89 16.95 15.65
CA PHE A 80 10.58 18.02 14.95
C PHE A 80 11.07 19.11 15.89
N ASN A 81 10.23 19.57 16.83
CA ASN A 81 10.64 20.55 17.82
C ASN A 81 11.82 20.07 18.68
N LYS A 82 11.79 18.79 19.09
CA LYS A 82 12.87 18.19 19.90
C LYS A 82 14.22 18.16 19.16
N TYR A 83 14.19 17.92 17.84
CA TYR A 83 15.41 17.76 17.03
C TYR A 83 15.77 19.00 16.20
N GLN A 84 14.97 20.07 16.24
CA GLN A 84 15.21 21.28 15.45
C GLN A 84 16.57 21.91 15.74
N ASP A 85 16.96 21.95 17.01
CA ASP A 85 18.21 22.57 17.47
C ASP A 85 19.37 21.56 17.53
N SER A 86 19.15 20.28 17.26
CA SER A 86 20.15 19.22 17.41
C SER A 86 21.05 19.01 16.19
N GLY A 87 20.91 19.82 15.14
CA GLY A 87 21.72 19.72 13.91
C GLY A 87 21.45 18.50 13.03
N GLY A 88 20.42 17.70 13.33
CA GLY A 88 20.02 16.54 12.54
C GLY A 88 19.28 16.89 11.24
N VAL A 89 18.83 15.87 10.49
CA VAL A 89 18.12 16.02 9.18
C VAL A 89 16.81 16.81 9.23
N VAL A 90 16.27 17.07 10.41
CA VAL A 90 15.09 17.92 10.65
C VAL A 90 15.44 19.33 11.11
N SER A 91 16.74 19.66 11.21
CA SER A 91 17.18 21.00 11.55
C SER A 91 16.84 22.00 10.44
N GLU A 92 16.79 23.28 10.81
CA GLU A 92 16.55 24.37 9.84
C GLU A 92 17.64 24.38 8.75
N GLN A 93 18.89 24.12 9.12
CA GLN A 93 20.00 24.05 8.18
C GLN A 93 19.82 22.89 7.18
N ALA A 94 19.50 21.69 7.67
CA ALA A 94 19.25 20.53 6.79
C ALA A 94 18.07 20.76 5.84
N THR A 95 17.03 21.47 6.30
CA THR A 95 15.90 21.85 5.45
C THR A 95 16.32 22.83 4.36
N LYS A 96 17.12 23.84 4.69
CA LYS A 96 17.68 24.78 3.70
C LYS A 96 18.57 24.07 2.67
N ASP A 97 19.39 23.11 3.11
CA ASP A 97 20.27 22.36 2.22
C ASP A 97 19.50 21.38 1.32
N LEU A 98 18.41 20.78 1.82
CA LEU A 98 17.50 20.00 1.00
C LEU A 98 16.84 20.85 -0.09
N ILE A 99 16.32 22.03 0.27
CA ILE A 99 15.72 22.97 -0.69
C ILE A 99 16.73 23.35 -1.78
N LYS A 100 17.99 23.67 -1.43
CA LYS A 100 19.03 23.96 -2.42
C LYS A 100 19.29 22.79 -3.36
N LYS A 101 19.31 21.55 -2.84
CA LYS A 101 19.47 20.34 -3.67
C LYS A 101 18.32 20.16 -4.65
N VAL A 102 17.07 20.39 -4.21
CA VAL A 102 15.88 20.31 -5.07
C VAL A 102 15.95 21.35 -6.18
N TYR A 103 16.28 22.60 -5.88
CA TYR A 103 16.47 23.62 -6.91
C TYR A 103 17.61 23.27 -7.88
N ARG A 104 18.75 22.79 -7.37
CA ARG A 104 19.86 22.37 -8.24
C ARG A 104 19.48 21.20 -9.15
N ARG A 105 18.70 20.27 -8.67
CA ARG A 105 18.15 19.16 -9.49
C ARG A 105 17.34 19.68 -10.67
N GLU A 106 16.43 20.63 -10.43
CA GLU A 106 15.62 21.23 -11.50
C GLU A 106 16.49 21.98 -12.52
N GLU A 107 17.48 22.76 -12.08
CA GLU A 107 18.43 23.45 -12.97
C GLU A 107 19.19 22.46 -13.86
N VAL A 108 19.73 21.40 -13.26
CA VAL A 108 20.48 20.36 -13.99
C VAL A 108 19.57 19.66 -15.03
N LEU A 109 18.31 19.35 -14.66
CA LEU A 109 17.35 18.75 -15.57
C LEU A 109 17.02 19.67 -16.77
N GLU A 110 16.86 20.98 -16.51
CA GLU A 110 16.68 21.96 -17.58
C GLU A 110 17.90 22.04 -18.50
N GLU A 111 19.12 22.04 -17.96
CA GLU A 111 20.35 22.08 -18.74
C GLU A 111 20.47 20.83 -19.63
N ILE A 112 20.22 19.65 -19.08
CA ILE A 112 20.19 18.39 -19.84
C ILE A 112 19.19 18.47 -20.99
N THR A 113 17.97 18.97 -20.70
CA THR A 113 16.92 19.10 -21.69
C THR A 113 17.30 20.06 -22.81
N LYS A 114 17.86 21.23 -22.46
CA LYS A 114 18.35 22.21 -23.44
C LYS A 114 19.47 21.64 -24.32
N LEU A 115 20.40 20.89 -23.75
CA LEU A 115 21.50 20.25 -24.48
C LEU A 115 21.03 19.10 -25.39
N LYS A 116 20.02 18.33 -24.96
CA LYS A 116 19.40 17.25 -25.76
C LYS A 116 18.65 17.78 -26.97
N LEU A 117 18.07 18.98 -26.87
CA LEU A 117 17.41 19.68 -27.99
C LEU A 117 18.39 20.38 -28.93
N ALA A 118 19.62 20.67 -28.49
CA ALA A 118 20.65 21.31 -29.30
C ALA A 118 21.31 20.31 -30.28
N LYS A 119 22.19 20.85 -31.19
CA LYS A 119 22.95 19.99 -32.13
C LYS A 119 23.79 18.96 -31.39
N LYS A 120 23.75 17.69 -31.84
CA LYS A 120 24.52 16.57 -31.28
C LYS A 120 26.01 16.72 -31.62
N THR A 121 26.79 17.42 -30.77
CA THR A 121 28.25 17.51 -30.86
C THR A 121 28.88 16.59 -29.80
N ALA A 122 30.15 16.17 -30.00
CA ALA A 122 30.90 15.39 -29.00
C ALA A 122 30.95 16.13 -27.64
N LYS A 123 31.19 17.43 -27.67
CA LYS A 123 31.23 18.32 -26.49
C LYS A 123 29.89 18.33 -25.72
N ASN A 124 28.75 18.34 -26.46
CA ASN A 124 27.43 18.29 -25.83
C ASN A 124 27.19 16.93 -25.18
N LYS A 125 27.66 15.83 -25.78
CA LYS A 125 27.53 14.49 -25.18
C LYS A 125 28.30 14.37 -23.86
N GLU A 126 29.54 14.83 -23.82
CA GLU A 126 30.35 14.84 -22.59
C GLU A 126 29.68 15.68 -21.50
N LYS A 127 29.15 16.86 -21.87
CA LYS A 127 28.47 17.74 -20.91
C LYS A 127 27.18 17.12 -20.40
N ILE A 128 26.40 16.44 -21.26
CA ILE A 128 25.20 15.71 -20.85
C ILE A 128 25.56 14.59 -19.87
N ALA A 129 26.60 13.80 -20.16
CA ALA A 129 27.01 12.70 -19.28
C ALA A 129 27.43 13.21 -17.89
N ALA A 130 28.20 14.31 -17.83
CA ALA A 130 28.57 14.92 -16.55
C ALA A 130 27.36 15.45 -15.75
N LEU A 131 26.39 16.06 -16.46
CA LEU A 131 25.15 16.54 -15.81
C LEU A 131 24.23 15.39 -15.38
N GLU A 132 24.18 14.30 -16.12
CA GLU A 132 23.43 13.09 -15.74
C GLU A 132 24.05 12.40 -14.50
N GLU A 133 25.37 12.42 -14.38
CA GLU A 133 26.06 11.96 -13.16
C GLU A 133 25.77 12.89 -11.97
N GLU A 134 25.85 14.23 -12.15
CA GLU A 134 25.50 15.22 -11.12
C GLU A 134 24.04 15.03 -10.68
N PHE A 135 23.10 14.85 -11.63
CA PHE A 135 21.69 14.62 -11.36
C PHE A 135 21.49 13.37 -10.48
N SER A 136 22.15 12.27 -10.84
CA SER A 136 22.07 11.01 -10.09
C SER A 136 22.57 11.15 -8.65
N LEU A 137 23.68 11.88 -8.45
CA LEU A 137 24.23 12.15 -7.12
C LEU A 137 23.29 13.03 -6.27
N ILE A 138 22.66 14.04 -6.87
CA ILE A 138 21.70 14.90 -6.19
C ILE A 138 20.45 14.09 -5.82
N GLU A 139 19.89 13.29 -6.74
CA GLU A 139 18.74 12.43 -6.49
C GLU A 139 19.01 11.46 -5.34
N LYS A 140 20.17 10.80 -5.36
CA LYS A 140 20.57 9.91 -4.28
C LYS A 140 20.63 10.64 -2.94
N ALA A 141 21.23 11.82 -2.90
CA ALA A 141 21.35 12.61 -1.67
C ALA A 141 19.99 13.11 -1.15
N ILE A 142 19.05 13.46 -2.04
CA ILE A 142 17.67 13.81 -1.66
C ILE A 142 16.98 12.58 -1.08
N ASN A 143 17.04 11.44 -1.77
CA ASN A 143 16.41 10.20 -1.35
C ASN A 143 16.95 9.71 0.02
N ASP A 144 18.25 9.77 0.25
CA ASP A 144 18.85 9.40 1.53
C ASP A 144 18.32 10.26 2.68
N ILE A 145 18.11 11.57 2.46
CA ILE A 145 17.51 12.47 3.45
C ILE A 145 16.03 12.10 3.69
N GLU A 146 15.28 11.83 2.64
CA GLU A 146 13.87 11.48 2.73
C GLU A 146 13.67 10.13 3.44
N VAL A 147 14.47 9.13 3.11
CA VAL A 147 14.46 7.81 3.79
C VAL A 147 14.75 7.98 5.28
N TYR A 148 15.77 8.78 5.63
CA TYR A 148 16.08 9.02 7.03
C TYR A 148 14.96 9.78 7.77
N LYS A 149 14.35 10.81 7.14
CA LYS A 149 13.20 11.53 7.71
C LYS A 149 12.00 10.60 7.90
N ASN A 150 11.72 9.76 6.91
CA ASN A 150 10.61 8.80 6.98
C ASN A 150 10.84 7.78 8.10
N ASN A 151 12.06 7.25 8.24
CA ASN A 151 12.41 6.36 9.34
C ASN A 151 12.24 7.04 10.71
N LEU A 152 12.61 8.31 10.81
CA LEU A 152 12.46 9.07 12.06
C LEU A 152 10.98 9.25 12.46
N VAL A 153 10.11 9.56 11.48
CA VAL A 153 8.68 9.77 11.73
C VAL A 153 7.85 8.49 11.77
N SER A 154 8.36 7.36 11.29
CA SER A 154 7.62 6.08 11.23
C SER A 154 7.16 5.57 12.59
N HIS A 155 7.84 5.99 13.66
CA HIS A 155 7.53 5.60 15.04
C HIS A 155 6.76 6.68 15.82
N THR A 156 6.21 7.68 15.17
CA THR A 156 5.41 8.72 15.84
C THR A 156 3.96 8.28 16.05
N ALA A 157 3.27 8.97 16.94
CA ALA A 157 1.84 8.79 17.19
C ALA A 157 1.00 8.98 15.90
N ASP A 158 1.37 9.99 15.09
CA ASP A 158 0.71 10.29 13.81
C ASP A 158 0.87 9.14 12.81
N SER A 159 2.08 8.57 12.69
CA SER A 159 2.35 7.47 11.77
C SER A 159 1.62 6.20 12.19
N LYS A 160 1.74 5.83 13.47
CA LYS A 160 1.03 4.67 14.03
C LYS A 160 -0.49 4.77 13.86
N ALA A 161 -1.05 5.95 14.14
CA ALA A 161 -2.48 6.18 13.96
C ALA A 161 -2.90 6.12 12.48
N ARG A 162 -2.03 6.55 11.56
CA ARG A 162 -2.27 6.46 10.12
C ARG A 162 -2.27 5.02 9.63
N ASP A 163 -1.34 4.21 10.10
CA ASP A 163 -1.28 2.78 9.75
C ASP A 163 -2.56 2.06 10.19
N GLU A 164 -3.06 2.37 11.39
CA GLU A 164 -4.34 1.84 11.86
C GLU A 164 -5.53 2.40 11.09
N LEU A 165 -5.50 3.66 10.67
CA LEU A 165 -6.53 4.25 9.82
C LEU A 165 -6.60 3.56 8.45
N LEU A 166 -5.46 3.25 7.83
CA LEU A 166 -5.44 2.49 6.58
C LEU A 166 -6.02 1.10 6.76
N ARG A 167 -5.70 0.43 7.87
CA ARG A 167 -6.31 -0.86 8.23
C ARG A 167 -7.81 -0.72 8.46
N TRP A 168 -8.25 0.35 9.12
CA TRP A 168 -9.67 0.64 9.31
C TRP A 168 -10.41 0.75 7.97
N PHE A 169 -9.84 1.44 6.98
CA PHE A 169 -10.42 1.49 5.64
C PHE A 169 -10.41 0.11 4.97
N ALA A 170 -9.31 -0.63 5.06
CA ALA A 170 -9.21 -1.96 4.48
C ALA A 170 -10.30 -2.90 5.00
N LEU A 171 -10.52 -2.95 6.32
CA LEU A 171 -11.47 -3.88 6.93
C LEU A 171 -12.93 -3.46 6.76
N ASN A 172 -13.23 -2.16 6.70
CA ASN A 172 -14.61 -1.68 6.57
C ASN A 172 -15.10 -1.56 5.12
N PHE A 173 -14.18 -1.45 4.13
CA PHE A 173 -14.55 -1.16 2.74
C PHE A 173 -14.14 -2.25 1.75
N SER A 174 -13.66 -3.40 2.24
CA SER A 174 -13.43 -4.59 1.42
C SER A 174 -14.56 -5.60 1.58
N PHE A 175 -15.00 -6.16 0.46
CA PHE A 175 -16.11 -7.10 0.38
C PHE A 175 -15.71 -8.28 -0.48
N ILE A 176 -16.36 -9.42 -0.22
CA ILE A 176 -16.20 -10.67 -0.96
C ILE A 176 -17.49 -10.99 -1.67
N GLN A 177 -17.41 -11.43 -2.92
CA GLN A 177 -18.53 -11.91 -3.72
C GLN A 177 -18.12 -13.22 -4.39
N LYS A 178 -18.83 -14.31 -4.08
CA LYS A 178 -18.56 -15.62 -4.67
C LYS A 178 -19.12 -15.73 -6.08
N ASP A 179 -20.41 -15.41 -6.22
CA ASP A 179 -21.09 -15.38 -7.51
C ASP A 179 -21.63 -13.99 -7.82
N VAL A 180 -21.78 -13.67 -9.11
CA VAL A 180 -22.25 -12.35 -9.57
C VAL A 180 -23.67 -12.02 -9.07
N GLU A 181 -24.47 -13.05 -8.77
CA GLU A 181 -25.83 -12.92 -8.24
C GLU A 181 -25.89 -12.74 -6.73
N ASP A 182 -24.80 -13.04 -6.00
CA ASP A 182 -24.73 -12.95 -4.55
C ASP A 182 -24.63 -11.49 -4.09
N GLU A 183 -25.23 -11.19 -2.94
CA GLU A 183 -24.98 -9.92 -2.26
C GLU A 183 -23.56 -9.93 -1.66
N PRO A 184 -22.74 -8.90 -1.94
CA PRO A 184 -21.41 -8.81 -1.35
C PRO A 184 -21.46 -8.73 0.17
N SER A 185 -20.67 -9.58 0.84
CA SER A 185 -20.45 -9.54 2.28
C SER A 185 -19.07 -8.98 2.61
N HIS A 186 -18.85 -8.53 3.84
CA HIS A 186 -17.50 -8.09 4.23
C HIS A 186 -16.48 -9.20 4.04
N LEU A 187 -15.27 -8.86 3.57
CA LEU A 187 -14.17 -9.82 3.41
C LEU A 187 -13.76 -10.44 4.76
N PHE A 188 -13.73 -9.60 5.79
CA PHE A 188 -13.53 -10.02 7.19
C PHE A 188 -14.85 -9.92 7.95
N SER A 189 -15.21 -10.98 8.65
CA SER A 189 -16.48 -11.11 9.33
C SER A 189 -16.56 -10.25 10.58
N GLY A 190 -17.76 -9.69 10.85
CA GLY A 190 -17.99 -8.94 12.07
C GLY A 190 -19.00 -7.80 11.87
N GLU A 191 -19.65 -7.39 12.97
CA GLU A 191 -20.63 -6.30 12.93
C GLU A 191 -19.96 -4.92 12.97
N ASN A 192 -18.83 -4.82 13.65
CA ASN A 192 -18.07 -3.58 13.83
C ASN A 192 -16.60 -3.75 13.44
N PHE A 193 -15.81 -2.68 13.56
CA PHE A 193 -14.38 -2.71 13.21
C PHE A 193 -13.57 -3.69 14.07
N GLU A 194 -13.82 -3.74 15.38
CA GLU A 194 -13.04 -4.61 16.29
C GLU A 194 -13.29 -6.09 15.99
N ASP A 195 -14.52 -6.47 15.66
CA ASP A 195 -14.85 -7.85 15.28
C ASP A 195 -14.12 -8.23 13.98
N ARG A 196 -14.11 -7.33 12.97
CA ARG A 196 -13.40 -7.57 11.70
C ARG A 196 -11.90 -7.61 11.88
N LEU A 197 -11.36 -6.83 12.80
CA LEU A 197 -9.94 -6.85 13.14
C LEU A 197 -9.56 -8.19 13.80
N ASN A 198 -10.40 -8.71 14.68
CA ASN A 198 -10.17 -10.03 15.29
C ASN A 198 -10.21 -11.14 14.24
N ASP A 199 -11.23 -11.14 13.36
CA ASP A 199 -11.33 -12.11 12.26
C ASP A 199 -10.14 -12.00 11.28
N TYR A 200 -9.62 -10.79 11.02
CA TYR A 200 -8.40 -10.59 10.26
C TYR A 200 -7.19 -11.29 10.92
N TYR A 201 -6.98 -11.07 12.22
CA TYR A 201 -5.87 -11.69 12.94
C TYR A 201 -6.01 -13.21 13.04
N GLU A 202 -7.21 -13.74 13.26
CA GLU A 202 -7.45 -15.19 13.25
C GLU A 202 -7.05 -15.84 11.92
N LYS A 203 -7.34 -15.17 10.80
CA LYS A 203 -6.97 -15.64 9.45
C LYS A 203 -5.49 -15.47 9.16
N GLU A 204 -4.86 -14.41 9.67
CA GLU A 204 -3.42 -14.18 9.57
C GLU A 204 -2.65 -15.26 10.36
N ASP A 205 -3.07 -15.55 11.60
CA ASP A 205 -2.49 -16.59 12.46
C ASP A 205 -2.70 -18.01 11.90
N ALA A 206 -3.80 -18.24 11.18
CA ALA A 206 -4.08 -19.49 10.49
C ALA A 206 -3.27 -19.68 9.19
N GLU A 207 -2.47 -18.67 8.78
CA GLU A 207 -1.68 -18.65 7.54
C GLU A 207 -2.51 -18.97 6.28
N ASP A 208 -3.79 -18.56 6.25
CA ASP A 208 -4.69 -18.80 5.11
C ASP A 208 -4.20 -17.99 3.89
N GLU A 209 -3.63 -18.69 2.90
CA GLU A 209 -3.05 -18.08 1.69
C GLU A 209 -4.04 -17.17 0.95
N PHE A 210 -5.33 -17.53 0.89
CA PHE A 210 -6.35 -16.74 0.22
C PHE A 210 -6.54 -15.37 0.91
N TYR A 211 -6.71 -15.37 2.23
CA TYR A 211 -6.90 -14.14 2.98
C TYR A 211 -5.63 -13.30 3.03
N LYS A 212 -4.46 -13.92 3.06
CA LYS A 212 -3.18 -13.21 2.98
C LYS A 212 -3.04 -12.46 1.66
N GLU A 213 -3.24 -13.14 0.52
CA GLU A 213 -3.18 -12.50 -0.80
C GLU A 213 -4.25 -11.40 -0.94
N ALA A 214 -5.48 -11.66 -0.46
CA ALA A 214 -6.55 -10.69 -0.50
C ALA A 214 -6.22 -9.44 0.34
N ALA A 215 -5.69 -9.62 1.56
CA ALA A 215 -5.32 -8.53 2.46
C ALA A 215 -4.18 -7.67 1.89
N GLU A 216 -3.14 -8.28 1.30
CA GLU A 216 -2.03 -7.58 0.66
C GLU A 216 -2.54 -6.69 -0.49
N LYS A 217 -3.38 -7.24 -1.38
CA LYS A 217 -3.96 -6.48 -2.50
C LYS A 217 -4.89 -5.36 -2.03
N ILE A 218 -5.70 -5.61 -1.00
CA ILE A 218 -6.55 -4.57 -0.41
C ILE A 218 -5.73 -3.47 0.24
N ALA A 219 -4.64 -3.79 0.92
CA ALA A 219 -3.73 -2.79 1.49
C ALA A 219 -3.15 -1.87 0.40
N ASP A 220 -2.72 -2.43 -0.74
CA ASP A 220 -2.27 -1.68 -1.90
C ASP A 220 -3.36 -0.76 -2.48
N ILE A 221 -4.58 -1.27 -2.62
CA ILE A 221 -5.73 -0.53 -3.12
C ILE A 221 -6.06 0.64 -2.20
N VAL A 222 -6.11 0.40 -0.88
CA VAL A 222 -6.37 1.43 0.12
C VAL A 222 -5.26 2.47 0.13
N TYR A 223 -4.00 2.04 0.04
CA TYR A 223 -2.84 2.94 -0.07
C TYR A 223 -2.96 3.87 -1.28
N VAL A 224 -3.16 3.30 -2.47
CA VAL A 224 -3.31 4.08 -3.70
C VAL A 224 -4.51 5.02 -3.61
N TRP A 225 -5.64 4.53 -3.13
CA TRP A 225 -6.85 5.35 -2.99
C TRP A 225 -6.64 6.51 -1.99
N TYR A 226 -6.01 6.25 -0.86
CA TYR A 226 -5.82 7.24 0.20
C TYR A 226 -4.83 8.34 -0.18
N PHE A 227 -3.67 7.96 -0.73
CA PHE A 227 -2.59 8.92 -1.04
C PHE A 227 -2.74 9.61 -2.40
N HIS A 228 -3.29 8.93 -3.41
CA HIS A 228 -3.41 9.48 -4.76
C HIS A 228 -4.82 9.96 -5.12
N SER A 229 -5.82 9.70 -4.26
CA SER A 229 -7.19 10.21 -4.37
C SER A 229 -7.81 10.06 -5.78
N PRO A 230 -7.79 8.87 -6.41
CA PRO A 230 -8.38 8.66 -7.74
C PRO A 230 -9.87 9.03 -7.74
N LYS A 231 -10.31 9.70 -8.78
CA LYS A 231 -11.69 10.18 -8.88
C LYS A 231 -12.63 9.13 -9.45
N THR A 232 -12.14 8.34 -10.40
CA THR A 232 -12.89 7.33 -11.13
C THR A 232 -12.29 5.93 -10.98
N PRO A 233 -13.07 4.85 -11.23
CA PRO A 233 -12.55 3.49 -11.31
C PRO A 233 -11.43 3.32 -12.34
N GLU A 234 -11.50 4.04 -13.47
CA GLU A 234 -10.48 4.01 -14.52
C GLU A 234 -9.16 4.62 -14.05
N ASP A 235 -9.21 5.74 -13.30
CA ASP A 235 -8.01 6.35 -12.69
C ASP A 235 -7.37 5.38 -11.68
N MET A 236 -8.20 4.71 -10.87
CA MET A 236 -7.75 3.70 -9.93
C MET A 236 -7.03 2.55 -10.66
N GLY A 237 -7.64 2.03 -11.73
CA GLY A 237 -7.06 0.95 -12.53
C GLY A 237 -5.69 1.31 -13.15
N LYS A 238 -5.50 2.56 -13.60
CA LYS A 238 -4.20 3.04 -14.12
C LYS A 238 -3.14 3.09 -13.02
N LEU A 239 -3.50 3.61 -11.84
CA LEU A 239 -2.57 3.71 -10.71
C LEU A 239 -2.16 2.31 -10.17
N MET A 240 -3.11 1.37 -10.10
CA MET A 240 -2.80 0.00 -9.69
C MET A 240 -1.84 -0.69 -10.65
N LYS A 241 -2.01 -0.52 -11.98
CA LYS A 241 -1.06 -1.05 -12.97
C LYS A 241 0.35 -0.47 -12.80
N LEU A 242 0.46 0.85 -12.57
CA LEU A 242 1.75 1.47 -12.29
C LEU A 242 2.42 0.92 -11.05
N LEU A 243 1.65 0.64 -10.00
CA LEU A 243 2.18 0.02 -8.77
C LEU A 243 2.69 -1.40 -9.02
N GLU A 244 1.95 -2.21 -9.79
CA GLU A 244 2.35 -3.56 -10.18
C GLU A 244 3.63 -3.55 -11.02
N ASP A 245 3.75 -2.63 -11.98
CA ASP A 245 4.94 -2.46 -12.82
C ASP A 245 6.19 -2.08 -11.99
N VAL A 246 6.01 -1.33 -10.90
CA VAL A 246 7.11 -0.97 -9.99
C VAL A 246 7.51 -2.15 -9.10
N LYS A 247 6.55 -2.94 -8.62
CA LYS A 247 6.81 -4.12 -7.76
C LYS A 247 7.45 -5.28 -8.51
N SER A 248 7.28 -5.34 -9.84
CA SER A 248 7.82 -6.42 -10.70
C SER A 248 9.26 -6.19 -11.17
N LYS A 249 9.85 -5.03 -10.87
CA LYS A 249 11.24 -4.64 -11.20
C LYS A 249 12.16 -4.80 -10.02
#